data_ab1cb1ce36b14434c2a1d1470921ae54
#
_entry.id   ab1cb1ce36b14434c2a1d1470921ae54
#
_cell.length_a   1.000
_cell.length_b   1.000
_cell.length_c   1.000
_cell.angle_alpha   90.00
_cell.angle_beta   90.00
_cell.angle_gamma   90.00
#
_symmetry.space_group_name_H-M   'P 1'
#
loop_
_entity.id
_entity.type
_entity.pdbx_description
1 polymer ?
#
loop_
_entity_poly.entity_id
_entity_poly.type
_entity_poly.pdbx_seq_one_letter_code
_entity_poly.pdbx_strand_id
1 'polypeptide(L)'
;MSSMGKKELNVKHWADQIADEVIERVENDPRLKKLVEKTGYFVYDEKTPSGIIHIGSGRGWIIHDAIAKALRNKGKNAKFVLSSDDHDPLDKVPSYLDKEIYEKYMGVPFKDIPSPVEGYSSFGDYYFKQCTDLFDQFGIEAELESTGE
;
A
#
# COMPACT_ATOMS: atom_id res chain seq x y z
N MET A 1 33.42 -40.28 -19.17
CA MET A 1 33.28 -38.92 -18.56
C MET A 1 31.81 -38.58 -18.55
N SER A 2 31.18 -38.76 -17.41
CA SER A 2 29.73 -38.51 -17.24
C SER A 2 29.49 -37.01 -17.07
N SER A 3 28.75 -36.40 -17.99
CA SER A 3 28.30 -35.01 -17.85
C SER A 3 27.25 -34.96 -16.76
N MET A 4 27.63 -34.47 -15.59
CA MET A 4 26.66 -34.08 -14.56
C MET A 4 25.84 -32.91 -15.11
N GLY A 5 24.63 -33.23 -15.58
CA GLY A 5 23.64 -32.20 -15.94
C GLY A 5 23.42 -31.27 -14.76
N LYS A 6 23.73 -29.99 -14.96
CA LYS A 6 23.30 -28.94 -14.02
C LYS A 6 21.78 -28.99 -13.94
N LYS A 7 21.27 -29.48 -12.82
CA LYS A 7 19.86 -29.34 -12.46
C LYS A 7 19.63 -27.85 -12.28
N GLU A 8 19.04 -27.17 -13.28
CA GLU A 8 18.57 -25.80 -13.11
C GLU A 8 17.60 -25.80 -11.93
N LEU A 9 17.99 -25.18 -10.83
CA LEU A 9 17.10 -24.88 -9.73
C LEU A 9 16.09 -23.86 -10.27
N ASN A 10 14.92 -24.34 -10.63
CA ASN A 10 13.80 -23.48 -10.99
C ASN A 10 13.28 -22.80 -9.71
N VAL A 11 14.04 -21.80 -9.23
CA VAL A 11 13.71 -21.04 -8.03
C VAL A 11 12.70 -19.98 -8.44
N LYS A 12 11.45 -20.21 -8.05
CA LYS A 12 10.36 -19.29 -8.29
C LYS A 12 10.47 -18.12 -7.30
N HIS A 13 10.33 -16.90 -7.81
CA HIS A 13 10.30 -15.71 -6.94
C HIS A 13 9.13 -15.78 -5.97
N TRP A 14 9.32 -15.31 -4.72
CA TRP A 14 8.29 -15.39 -3.67
C TRP A 14 6.96 -14.71 -4.05
N ALA A 15 7.01 -13.56 -4.76
CA ALA A 15 5.80 -12.88 -5.22
C ALA A 15 5.02 -13.71 -6.24
N ASP A 16 5.72 -14.47 -7.12
CA ASP A 16 5.07 -15.40 -8.06
C ASP A 16 4.44 -16.59 -7.34
N GLN A 17 5.03 -17.06 -6.24
CA GLN A 17 4.46 -18.12 -5.43
C GLN A 17 3.16 -17.66 -4.78
N ILE A 18 3.17 -16.47 -4.15
CA ILE A 18 1.97 -15.86 -3.56
C ILE A 18 0.89 -15.62 -4.63
N ALA A 19 1.27 -15.09 -5.79
CA ALA A 19 0.31 -14.87 -6.87
C ALA A 19 -0.36 -16.17 -7.34
N ASP A 20 0.39 -17.28 -7.41
CA ASP A 20 -0.19 -18.59 -7.76
C ASP A 20 -1.15 -19.10 -6.68
N GLU A 21 -0.78 -18.99 -5.40
CA GLU A 21 -1.64 -19.38 -4.29
C GLU A 21 -2.95 -18.58 -4.27
N VAL A 22 -2.89 -17.28 -4.53
CA VAL A 22 -4.06 -16.40 -4.64
C VAL A 22 -4.94 -16.80 -5.82
N ILE A 23 -4.35 -17.05 -6.99
CA ILE A 23 -5.08 -17.49 -8.18
C ILE A 23 -5.75 -18.83 -7.92
N GLU A 24 -5.03 -19.81 -7.39
CA GLU A 24 -5.57 -21.12 -7.05
C GLU A 24 -6.76 -21.03 -6.08
N ARG A 25 -6.64 -20.20 -5.04
CA ARG A 25 -7.72 -19.97 -4.08
C ARG A 25 -8.96 -19.36 -4.75
N VAL A 26 -8.78 -18.38 -5.63
CA VAL A 26 -9.88 -17.75 -6.36
C VAL A 26 -10.56 -18.75 -7.30
N GLU A 27 -9.78 -19.54 -8.04
CA GLU A 27 -10.35 -20.54 -8.97
C GLU A 27 -11.12 -21.66 -8.25
N ASN A 28 -10.76 -21.98 -7.01
CA ASN A 28 -11.40 -23.01 -6.18
C ASN A 28 -12.61 -22.50 -5.35
N ASP A 29 -12.86 -21.18 -5.29
CA ASP A 29 -14.04 -20.61 -4.62
C ASP A 29 -14.94 -19.87 -5.63
N PRO A 30 -16.12 -20.40 -5.97
CA PRO A 30 -17.04 -19.78 -6.94
C PRO A 30 -17.46 -18.35 -6.58
N ARG A 31 -17.48 -17.99 -5.29
CA ARG A 31 -17.84 -16.63 -4.83
C ARG A 31 -16.70 -15.66 -5.10
N LEU A 32 -15.47 -16.05 -4.80
CA LEU A 32 -14.29 -15.24 -5.10
C LEU A 32 -14.10 -15.10 -6.60
N LYS A 33 -14.28 -16.18 -7.35
CA LYS A 33 -14.20 -16.15 -8.82
C LYS A 33 -15.18 -15.13 -9.41
N LYS A 34 -16.45 -15.18 -9.02
CA LYS A 34 -17.47 -14.21 -9.47
C LYS A 34 -17.14 -12.78 -9.07
N LEU A 35 -16.56 -12.57 -7.88
CA LEU A 35 -16.14 -11.26 -7.43
C LEU A 35 -15.00 -10.71 -8.30
N VAL A 36 -13.93 -11.51 -8.47
CA VAL A 36 -12.76 -11.12 -9.24
C VAL A 36 -13.05 -10.92 -10.73
N GLU A 37 -13.97 -11.69 -11.31
CA GLU A 37 -14.45 -11.45 -12.68
C GLU A 37 -15.09 -10.07 -12.83
N LYS A 38 -15.73 -9.56 -11.78
CA LYS A 38 -16.39 -8.25 -11.79
C LYS A 38 -15.41 -7.10 -11.46
N THR A 39 -14.52 -7.29 -10.52
CA THR A 39 -13.72 -6.21 -9.90
C THR A 39 -12.23 -6.27 -10.24
N GLY A 40 -11.71 -7.43 -10.69
CA GLY A 40 -10.28 -7.71 -10.74
C GLY A 40 -9.74 -8.14 -9.36
N TYR A 41 -8.42 -8.35 -9.31
CA TYR A 41 -7.69 -8.64 -8.09
C TYR A 41 -7.24 -7.34 -7.44
N PHE A 42 -7.52 -7.17 -6.17
CA PHE A 42 -7.04 -6.04 -5.38
C PHE A 42 -5.97 -6.52 -4.41
N VAL A 43 -4.79 -5.92 -4.49
CA VAL A 43 -3.79 -5.96 -3.44
C VAL A 43 -3.93 -4.66 -2.69
N TYR A 44 -4.35 -4.70 -1.44
CA TYR A 44 -4.77 -3.53 -0.68
C TYR A 44 -3.86 -3.30 0.52
N ASP A 45 -3.49 -2.06 0.76
CA ASP A 45 -2.81 -1.61 1.96
C ASP A 45 -3.41 -0.28 2.41
N GLU A 46 -3.25 0.05 3.67
CA GLU A 46 -3.79 1.23 4.30
C GLU A 46 -2.70 1.97 5.07
N LYS A 47 -2.70 3.27 5.01
CA LYS A 47 -1.74 4.10 5.72
C LYS A 47 -2.41 5.21 6.50
N THR A 48 -2.32 5.15 7.82
CA THR A 48 -2.64 6.28 8.69
C THR A 48 -1.59 7.39 8.49
N PRO A 49 -1.98 8.59 8.02
CA PRO A 49 -1.05 9.68 7.73
C PRO A 49 -0.66 10.46 8.99
N SER A 50 -0.15 9.76 10.00
CA SER A 50 0.11 10.29 11.36
C SER A 50 1.41 11.09 11.49
N GLY A 51 2.20 11.23 10.42
CA GLY A 51 3.44 11.98 10.43
C GLY A 51 4.47 11.51 9.40
N ILE A 52 5.73 11.89 9.60
CA ILE A 52 6.83 11.53 8.70
C ILE A 52 6.93 10.01 8.56
N ILE A 53 7.01 9.58 7.31
CA ILE A 53 7.08 8.18 6.95
C ILE A 53 8.43 7.56 7.36
N HIS A 54 8.40 6.28 7.71
CA HIS A 54 9.59 5.49 7.98
C HIS A 54 9.70 4.28 7.05
N ILE A 55 10.89 3.69 6.98
CA ILE A 55 11.22 2.57 6.08
C ILE A 55 10.31 1.35 6.26
N GLY A 56 9.75 1.15 7.46
CA GLY A 56 8.83 0.05 7.73
C GLY A 56 7.56 0.10 6.86
N SER A 57 6.99 1.29 6.66
CA SER A 57 5.85 1.50 5.77
C SER A 57 6.24 1.26 4.30
N GLY A 58 7.38 1.81 3.86
CA GLY A 58 7.88 1.62 2.49
C GLY A 58 8.08 0.15 2.13
N ARG A 59 8.54 -0.66 3.09
CA ARG A 59 8.66 -2.11 2.88
C ARG A 59 7.32 -2.77 2.54
N GLY A 60 6.25 -2.41 3.24
CA GLY A 60 4.91 -2.92 2.98
C GLY A 60 4.48 -2.64 1.54
N TRP A 61 4.61 -1.40 1.09
CA TRP A 61 4.20 -0.99 -0.26
C TRP A 61 4.97 -1.70 -1.38
N ILE A 62 6.28 -1.88 -1.22
CA ILE A 62 7.09 -2.64 -2.19
C ILE A 62 6.62 -4.09 -2.28
N ILE A 63 6.27 -4.71 -1.15
CA ILE A 63 5.76 -6.08 -1.11
C ILE A 63 4.40 -6.18 -1.82
N HIS A 64 3.46 -5.27 -1.53
CA HIS A 64 2.14 -5.27 -2.14
C HIS A 64 2.20 -5.01 -3.66
N ASP A 65 3.00 -4.03 -4.08
CA ASP A 65 3.23 -3.76 -5.49
C ASP A 65 3.86 -4.95 -6.23
N ALA A 66 4.83 -5.64 -5.63
CA ALA A 66 5.44 -6.82 -6.21
C ALA A 66 4.43 -7.96 -6.43
N ILE A 67 3.49 -8.15 -5.50
CA ILE A 67 2.41 -9.15 -5.63
C ILE A 67 1.44 -8.74 -6.75
N ALA A 68 1.04 -7.46 -6.81
CA ALA A 68 0.18 -6.95 -7.87
C ALA A 68 0.83 -7.13 -9.26
N LYS A 69 2.12 -6.82 -9.38
CA LYS A 69 2.91 -7.04 -10.60
C LYS A 69 2.99 -8.52 -10.97
N ALA A 70 3.20 -9.41 -10.01
CA ALA A 70 3.24 -10.85 -10.24
C ALA A 70 1.89 -11.38 -10.76
N LEU A 71 0.77 -10.92 -10.23
CA LEU A 71 -0.56 -11.24 -10.72
C LEU A 71 -0.77 -10.74 -12.16
N ARG A 72 -0.36 -9.49 -12.47
CA ARG A 72 -0.41 -8.95 -13.83
C ARG A 72 0.44 -9.73 -14.82
N ASN A 73 1.65 -10.13 -14.42
CA ASN A 73 2.55 -10.96 -15.24
C ASN A 73 1.94 -12.34 -15.56
N LYS A 74 0.99 -12.80 -14.75
CA LYS A 74 0.21 -14.03 -15.01
C LYS A 74 -1.08 -13.77 -15.79
N GLY A 75 -1.23 -12.59 -16.38
CA GLY A 75 -2.39 -12.21 -17.18
C GLY A 75 -3.65 -11.89 -16.38
N LYS A 76 -3.53 -11.65 -15.07
CA LYS A 76 -4.68 -11.27 -14.24
C LYS A 76 -4.86 -9.74 -14.25
N ASN A 77 -6.11 -9.30 -14.26
CA ASN A 77 -6.44 -7.90 -14.00
C ASN A 77 -6.24 -7.63 -12.51
N ALA A 78 -5.10 -7.04 -12.15
CA ALA A 78 -4.70 -6.82 -10.77
C ALA A 78 -4.13 -5.42 -10.56
N LYS A 79 -4.49 -4.81 -9.42
CA LYS A 79 -4.00 -3.50 -9.02
C LYS A 79 -3.60 -3.49 -7.54
N PHE A 80 -2.61 -2.65 -7.22
CA PHE A 80 -2.31 -2.28 -5.85
C PHE A 80 -3.08 -1.00 -5.54
N VAL A 81 -3.81 -1.00 -4.42
CA VAL A 81 -4.56 0.14 -3.92
C VAL A 81 -3.98 0.51 -2.56
N LEU A 82 -3.58 1.76 -2.40
CA LEU A 82 -3.18 2.32 -1.12
C LEU A 82 -4.22 3.35 -0.69
N SER A 83 -4.85 3.10 0.45
CA SER A 83 -5.81 4.02 1.06
C SER A 83 -5.15 4.85 2.16
N SER A 84 -5.54 6.13 2.24
CA SER A 84 -5.25 6.98 3.38
C SER A 84 -6.31 6.78 4.45
N ASP A 85 -5.93 6.27 5.62
CA ASP A 85 -6.80 6.24 6.81
C ASP A 85 -6.71 7.57 7.55
N ASP A 86 -7.25 8.60 6.94
CA ASP A 86 -7.23 9.97 7.43
C ASP A 86 -8.38 10.30 8.40
N HIS A 87 -9.29 9.34 8.61
CA HIS A 87 -10.32 9.36 9.65
C HIS A 87 -9.78 8.97 11.04
N ASP A 88 -8.61 8.35 11.10
CA ASP A 88 -7.92 8.09 12.36
C ASP A 88 -7.64 9.41 13.13
N PRO A 89 -7.84 9.42 14.45
CA PRO A 89 -7.61 10.61 15.25
C PRO A 89 -6.12 10.79 15.59
N LEU A 90 -5.71 12.05 15.77
CA LEU A 90 -4.42 12.37 16.36
C LEU A 90 -4.37 11.88 17.82
N ASP A 91 -3.59 10.86 18.08
CA ASP A 91 -3.39 10.25 19.41
C ASP A 91 -2.13 10.76 20.12
N LYS A 92 -1.20 11.33 19.35
CA LYS A 92 0.05 11.89 19.85
C LYS A 92 0.58 12.96 18.90
N VAL A 93 0.98 14.10 19.45
CA VAL A 93 1.70 15.12 18.66
C VAL A 93 3.13 14.63 18.41
N PRO A 94 3.54 14.48 17.12
CA PRO A 94 4.93 14.15 16.78
C PRO A 94 5.92 15.14 17.37
N SER A 95 7.07 14.67 17.84
CA SER A 95 8.07 15.48 18.55
C SER A 95 8.72 16.59 17.70
N TYR A 96 8.61 16.52 16.38
CA TYR A 96 9.12 17.51 15.43
C TYR A 96 8.09 18.58 15.06
N LEU A 97 6.87 18.50 15.62
CA LEU A 97 5.83 19.52 15.46
C LEU A 97 5.70 20.36 16.71
N ASP A 98 5.20 21.59 16.53
CA ASP A 98 4.91 22.48 17.65
C ASP A 98 3.75 21.94 18.48
N LYS A 99 4.05 21.54 19.70
CA LYS A 99 3.07 20.95 20.62
C LYS A 99 1.97 21.95 20.99
N GLU A 100 2.29 23.23 21.17
CA GLU A 100 1.30 24.26 21.53
C GLU A 100 0.26 24.46 20.43
N ILE A 101 0.67 24.28 19.16
CA ILE A 101 -0.22 24.38 18.00
C ILE A 101 -1.10 23.13 17.86
N TYR A 102 -0.51 21.93 18.01
CA TYR A 102 -1.18 20.68 17.65
C TYR A 102 -1.87 19.96 18.81
N GLU A 103 -1.53 20.23 20.07
CA GLU A 103 -2.13 19.56 21.23
C GLU A 103 -3.65 19.75 21.31
N LYS A 104 -4.17 20.88 20.84
CA LYS A 104 -5.62 21.16 20.78
C LYS A 104 -6.39 20.27 19.78
N TYR A 105 -5.69 19.60 18.89
CA TYR A 105 -6.28 18.67 17.91
C TYR A 105 -6.22 17.21 18.36
N MET A 106 -5.80 16.92 19.58
CA MET A 106 -5.86 15.55 20.10
C MET A 106 -7.27 14.98 20.00
N GLY A 107 -7.39 13.79 19.39
CA GLY A 107 -8.67 13.13 19.15
C GLY A 107 -9.42 13.61 17.90
N VAL A 108 -8.87 14.56 17.15
CA VAL A 108 -9.44 15.04 15.87
C VAL A 108 -8.90 14.19 14.72
N PRO A 109 -9.75 13.77 13.74
CA PRO A 109 -9.32 13.06 12.55
C PRO A 109 -8.26 13.83 11.76
N PHE A 110 -7.27 13.11 11.19
CA PHE A 110 -6.17 13.75 10.46
C PHE A 110 -6.63 14.62 9.28
N LYS A 111 -7.75 14.28 8.65
CA LYS A 111 -8.36 15.05 7.55
C LYS A 111 -8.88 16.42 8.00
N ASP A 112 -9.21 16.58 9.29
CA ASP A 112 -9.80 17.81 9.87
C ASP A 112 -8.75 18.67 10.59
N ILE A 113 -7.50 18.23 10.66
CA ILE A 113 -6.39 18.97 11.27
C ILE A 113 -5.71 19.83 10.19
N PRO A 114 -5.43 21.11 10.46
CA PRO A 114 -4.69 21.95 9.53
C PRO A 114 -3.32 21.36 9.17
N SER A 115 -2.96 21.46 7.89
CA SER A 115 -1.64 21.06 7.42
C SER A 115 -0.52 21.84 8.08
N PRO A 116 0.63 21.19 8.42
CA PRO A 116 1.82 21.91 8.91
C PRO A 116 2.51 22.74 7.82
N VAL A 117 2.15 22.56 6.57
CA VAL A 117 2.71 23.25 5.40
C VAL A 117 1.60 23.80 4.53
N GLU A 118 1.77 25.01 4.02
CA GLU A 118 0.82 25.63 3.09
C GLU A 118 0.68 24.83 1.79
N GLY A 119 -0.51 24.88 1.18
CA GLY A 119 -0.78 24.22 -0.11
C GLY A 119 -1.40 22.82 0.01
N TYR A 120 -1.64 22.31 1.21
CA TYR A 120 -2.31 21.04 1.45
C TYR A 120 -3.63 21.28 2.20
N SER A 121 -4.62 20.44 1.90
CA SER A 121 -5.98 20.57 2.46
C SER A 121 -6.02 20.22 3.96
N SER A 122 -5.16 19.32 4.41
CA SER A 122 -5.13 18.86 5.81
C SER A 122 -3.76 18.30 6.19
N PHE A 123 -3.60 18.00 7.47
CA PHE A 123 -2.47 17.23 8.01
C PHE A 123 -2.34 15.87 7.33
N GLY A 124 -3.47 15.15 7.21
CA GLY A 124 -3.52 13.85 6.54
C GLY A 124 -3.09 13.93 5.09
N ASP A 125 -3.61 14.88 4.34
CA ASP A 125 -3.25 15.11 2.94
C ASP A 125 -1.74 15.37 2.77
N TYR A 126 -1.16 16.24 3.58
CA TYR A 126 0.27 16.52 3.53
C TYR A 126 1.14 15.29 3.76
N TYR A 127 0.89 14.53 4.83
CA TYR A 127 1.73 13.37 5.13
C TYR A 127 1.47 12.19 4.21
N PHE A 128 0.26 12.01 3.71
CA PHE A 128 -0.04 11.00 2.71
C PHE A 128 0.65 11.32 1.38
N LYS A 129 0.63 12.58 0.97
CA LYS A 129 1.33 13.03 -0.24
C LYS A 129 2.85 12.83 -0.15
N GLN A 130 3.47 13.12 0.99
CA GLN A 130 4.89 12.81 1.20
C GLN A 130 5.23 11.33 1.00
N CYS A 131 4.30 10.44 1.37
CA CYS A 131 4.48 9.01 1.15
C CYS A 131 4.47 8.67 -0.33
N THR A 132 3.47 9.17 -1.04
CA THR A 132 3.19 8.78 -2.42
C THR A 132 4.13 9.43 -3.42
N ASP A 133 4.72 10.59 -3.10
CA ASP A 133 5.73 11.24 -3.94
C ASP A 133 7.01 10.41 -4.11
N LEU A 134 7.23 9.41 -3.25
CA LEU A 134 8.36 8.49 -3.36
C LEU A 134 8.09 7.30 -4.30
N PHE A 135 6.84 7.05 -4.66
CA PHE A 135 6.45 5.84 -5.39
C PHE A 135 7.14 5.72 -6.73
N ASP A 136 7.22 6.80 -7.50
CA ASP A 136 7.91 6.82 -8.79
C ASP A 136 9.39 6.44 -8.68
N GLN A 137 10.06 6.88 -7.60
CA GLN A 137 11.47 6.59 -7.36
C GLN A 137 11.72 5.10 -7.06
N PHE A 138 10.73 4.42 -6.48
CA PHE A 138 10.79 3.00 -6.16
C PHE A 138 10.07 2.13 -7.21
N GLY A 139 9.51 2.74 -8.25
CA GLY A 139 8.74 2.04 -9.27
C GLY A 139 7.47 1.39 -8.72
N ILE A 140 6.87 1.94 -7.67
CA ILE A 140 5.61 1.48 -7.09
C ILE A 140 4.44 2.02 -7.91
N GLU A 141 3.55 1.15 -8.32
CA GLU A 141 2.35 1.48 -9.09
C GLU A 141 1.11 1.22 -8.23
N ALA A 142 0.59 2.28 -7.60
CA ALA A 142 -0.61 2.19 -6.76
C ALA A 142 -1.71 3.13 -7.24
N GLU A 143 -2.96 2.68 -7.15
CA GLU A 143 -4.12 3.56 -7.13
C GLU A 143 -4.24 4.11 -5.70
N LEU A 144 -4.46 5.42 -5.58
CA LEU A 144 -4.56 6.10 -4.30
C LEU A 144 -6.02 6.41 -3.99
N GLU A 145 -6.44 6.11 -2.77
CA GLU A 145 -7.79 6.38 -2.27
C GLU A 145 -7.71 7.12 -0.93
N SER A 146 -8.76 7.83 -0.57
CA SER A 146 -8.99 8.32 0.79
C SER A 146 -10.17 7.57 1.40
N THR A 147 -10.09 7.16 2.66
CA THR A 147 -11.23 6.54 3.36
C THR A 147 -12.35 7.54 3.64
N GLY A 148 -12.12 8.82 3.39
CA GLY A 148 -13.05 9.94 3.60
C GLY A 148 -13.89 10.35 2.39
N GLU A 149 -13.77 9.64 1.26
CA GLU A 149 -14.54 9.89 0.04
C GLU A 149 -15.69 8.90 -0.16
#